data_9f45d597b61cd83e40fd448bb80fad1d
#
_entry.id   9f45d597b61cd83e40fd448bb80fad1d
#
_cell.length_a   1.000
_cell.length_b   1.000
_cell.length_c   1.000
_cell.angle_alpha   90.00
_cell.angle_beta   90.00
_cell.angle_gamma   90.00
#
_symmetry.space_group_name_H-M   'P 1'
#
loop_
_entity.id
_entity.type
_entity.pdbx_description
1 polymer ?
#
loop_
_entity_poly.entity_id
_entity_poly.type
_entity_poly.pdbx_seq_one_letter_code
_entity_poly.pdbx_strand_id
1 'polypeptide(L)'
;MKSPTNYTLRHSKAAPIKSGVSASRKPVPNDEPKKVAYIRVSSDDQKTAMRDDAIAKAGCDLVFREKASGRKTDRPELAKALAACNDGDSFIVWRLDRLGRLVEIVQLVDDLQARGVTFVSLTEGFDVSTMVGKLVRNILASVAEYEVELITERVRAGVQAAKLAAFNSAPVVR
;
A
#
# COMPACT_ATOMS: atom_id res chain seq x y z
N MET A 1 -38.60 12.43 -51.19
CA MET A 1 -39.05 12.26 -49.79
C MET A 1 -38.82 10.81 -49.41
N LYS A 2 -37.77 10.49 -48.66
CA LYS A 2 -37.45 9.16 -48.14
C LYS A 2 -37.45 9.28 -46.62
N SER A 3 -38.32 8.51 -45.95
CA SER A 3 -38.48 8.47 -44.52
C SER A 3 -37.28 7.85 -43.79
N PRO A 4 -36.93 8.24 -42.55
CA PRO A 4 -35.84 7.67 -41.83
C PRO A 4 -36.19 6.35 -41.20
N THR A 5 -35.26 5.41 -41.28
CA THR A 5 -35.29 4.05 -40.75
C THR A 5 -35.17 4.07 -39.22
N ASN A 6 -36.19 3.55 -38.53
CA ASN A 6 -36.21 3.34 -37.09
C ASN A 6 -35.21 2.24 -36.69
N TYR A 7 -34.15 2.59 -35.98
CA TYR A 7 -33.30 1.64 -35.26
C TYR A 7 -33.95 1.26 -33.92
N THR A 8 -34.51 0.06 -33.88
CA THR A 8 -35.01 -0.54 -32.64
C THR A 8 -33.83 -1.11 -31.85
N LEU A 9 -33.43 -0.44 -30.77
CA LEU A 9 -32.47 -0.93 -29.80
C LEU A 9 -33.08 -2.14 -29.07
N ARG A 10 -32.58 -3.34 -29.35
CA ARG A 10 -32.89 -4.55 -28.58
C ARG A 10 -32.21 -4.40 -27.19
N HIS A 11 -33.02 -4.16 -26.17
CA HIS A 11 -32.60 -4.25 -24.78
C HIS A 11 -32.26 -5.72 -24.48
N SER A 12 -30.96 -6.02 -24.41
CA SER A 12 -30.46 -7.26 -23.82
C SER A 12 -30.80 -7.25 -22.33
N LYS A 13 -31.66 -8.16 -21.89
CA LYS A 13 -31.94 -8.39 -20.48
C LYS A 13 -30.66 -8.92 -19.82
N ALA A 14 -29.92 -8.05 -19.12
CA ALA A 14 -28.90 -8.48 -18.19
C ALA A 14 -29.57 -9.26 -17.05
N ALA A 15 -29.14 -10.50 -16.84
CA ALA A 15 -29.56 -11.30 -15.70
C ALA A 15 -29.14 -10.61 -14.38
N PRO A 16 -29.95 -10.70 -13.32
CA PRO A 16 -29.59 -10.10 -12.03
C PRO A 16 -28.36 -10.80 -11.48
N ILE A 17 -27.31 -10.03 -11.22
CA ILE A 17 -26.12 -10.45 -10.45
C ILE A 17 -26.65 -10.74 -9.05
N LYS A 18 -26.65 -12.02 -8.68
CA LYS A 18 -26.91 -12.44 -7.30
C LYS A 18 -25.85 -11.80 -6.43
N SER A 19 -26.22 -10.77 -5.67
CA SER A 19 -25.45 -10.22 -4.58
C SER A 19 -25.16 -11.36 -3.59
N GLY A 20 -23.94 -11.90 -3.66
CA GLY A 20 -23.44 -12.82 -2.64
C GLY A 20 -23.50 -12.09 -1.31
N VAL A 21 -24.41 -12.56 -0.44
CA VAL A 21 -24.50 -12.16 0.95
C VAL A 21 -23.12 -12.36 1.56
N SER A 22 -22.45 -11.28 1.88
CA SER A 22 -21.30 -11.28 2.76
C SER A 22 -21.74 -11.98 4.04
N ALA A 23 -21.29 -13.21 4.23
CA ALA A 23 -21.47 -13.91 5.47
C ALA A 23 -20.76 -13.08 6.53
N SER A 24 -21.51 -12.29 7.29
CA SER A 24 -21.05 -11.68 8.51
C SER A 24 -20.55 -12.83 9.40
N ARG A 25 -19.23 -13.03 9.47
CA ARG A 25 -18.64 -13.86 10.51
C ARG A 25 -19.12 -13.29 11.83
N LYS A 26 -19.92 -14.07 12.56
CA LYS A 26 -20.25 -13.75 13.93
C LYS A 26 -18.93 -13.57 14.69
N PRO A 27 -18.74 -12.49 15.44
CA PRO A 27 -17.55 -12.31 16.25
C PRO A 27 -17.42 -13.53 17.17
N VAL A 28 -16.27 -14.21 17.11
CA VAL A 28 -15.94 -15.27 18.06
C VAL A 28 -15.71 -14.56 19.40
N PRO A 29 -16.34 -14.99 20.49
CA PRO A 29 -16.28 -14.29 21.77
C PRO A 29 -14.90 -14.49 22.41
N ASN A 30 -13.92 -13.73 22.00
CA ASN A 30 -12.63 -13.47 22.65
C ASN A 30 -11.65 -12.64 21.77
N ASP A 31 -12.12 -11.94 20.74
CA ASP A 31 -11.30 -11.12 19.86
C ASP A 31 -11.49 -9.63 20.22
N GLU A 32 -10.88 -9.21 21.33
CA GLU A 32 -10.62 -7.78 21.51
C GLU A 32 -9.65 -7.33 20.41
N PRO A 33 -9.86 -6.12 19.83
CA PRO A 33 -8.98 -5.59 18.79
C PRO A 33 -7.52 -5.58 19.24
N LYS A 34 -6.65 -6.27 18.51
CA LYS A 34 -5.23 -6.38 18.84
C LYS A 34 -4.42 -5.27 18.20
N LYS A 35 -3.36 -4.88 18.86
CA LYS A 35 -2.36 -3.95 18.37
C LYS A 35 -1.12 -4.72 17.95
N VAL A 36 -0.89 -4.82 16.64
CA VAL A 36 0.24 -5.54 16.05
C VAL A 36 1.29 -4.54 15.61
N ALA A 37 2.47 -4.55 16.22
CA ALA A 37 3.56 -3.66 15.88
C ALA A 37 4.57 -4.33 14.95
N TYR A 38 5.02 -3.60 13.94
CA TYR A 38 6.15 -3.96 13.09
C TYR A 38 7.29 -2.95 13.25
N ILE A 39 8.49 -3.46 13.49
CA ILE A 39 9.70 -2.68 13.70
C ILE A 39 10.80 -3.16 12.77
N ARG A 40 11.34 -2.27 11.94
CA ARG A 40 12.55 -2.55 11.18
C ARG A 40 13.75 -1.93 11.88
N VAL A 41 14.74 -2.75 12.24
CA VAL A 41 15.98 -2.33 12.88
C VAL A 41 17.15 -2.43 11.90
N SER A 42 17.99 -1.38 11.82
CA SER A 42 19.30 -1.48 11.19
C SER A 42 20.34 -1.84 12.27
N SER A 43 21.46 -2.45 11.87
CA SER A 43 22.56 -2.80 12.78
C SER A 43 23.15 -1.59 13.54
N ASP A 44 22.95 -0.35 13.02
CA ASP A 44 23.51 0.91 13.53
C ASP A 44 22.49 1.80 14.28
N ASP A 45 21.34 1.27 14.68
CA ASP A 45 20.25 2.09 15.19
C ASP A 45 20.45 2.45 16.68
N GLN A 46 21.12 3.58 16.95
CA GLN A 46 21.34 4.13 18.29
C GLN A 46 20.05 4.57 19.00
N LYS A 47 18.90 4.61 18.30
CA LYS A 47 17.59 5.04 18.84
C LYS A 47 16.71 3.88 19.29
N THR A 48 17.30 2.74 19.62
CA THR A 48 16.57 1.53 19.99
C THR A 48 15.69 1.73 21.21
N ALA A 49 16.21 2.40 22.25
CA ALA A 49 15.46 2.65 23.49
C ALA A 49 14.22 3.52 23.28
N MET A 50 14.33 4.65 22.57
CA MET A 50 13.17 5.54 22.30
C MET A 50 12.06 4.84 21.51
N ARG A 51 12.44 3.98 20.56
CA ARG A 51 11.51 3.21 19.77
C ARG A 51 10.80 2.16 20.60
N ASP A 52 11.55 1.41 21.41
CA ASP A 52 11.00 0.36 22.27
C ASP A 52 10.08 0.96 23.31
N ASP A 53 10.42 2.11 23.89
CA ASP A 53 9.55 2.89 24.77
C ASP A 53 8.25 3.36 24.08
N ALA A 54 8.33 3.82 22.83
CA ALA A 54 7.17 4.26 22.09
C ALA A 54 6.20 3.09 21.81
N ILE A 55 6.73 1.92 21.43
CA ILE A 55 5.95 0.71 21.20
C ILE A 55 5.32 0.19 22.52
N ALA A 56 6.09 0.22 23.61
CA ALA A 56 5.59 -0.16 24.94
C ALA A 56 4.44 0.76 25.39
N LYS A 57 4.60 2.08 25.20
CA LYS A 57 3.55 3.08 25.50
C LYS A 57 2.30 2.92 24.63
N ALA A 58 2.44 2.45 23.39
CA ALA A 58 1.32 2.16 22.50
C ALA A 58 0.51 0.94 22.97
N GLY A 59 1.05 0.11 23.87
CA GLY A 59 0.38 -1.08 24.41
C GLY A 59 0.14 -2.13 23.33
N CYS A 60 1.19 -2.50 22.56
CA CYS A 60 1.09 -3.48 21.49
C CYS A 60 1.07 -4.91 22.04
N ASP A 61 0.13 -5.73 21.55
CA ASP A 61 -0.04 -7.13 21.96
C ASP A 61 0.98 -8.05 21.27
N LEU A 62 1.32 -7.74 20.01
CA LEU A 62 2.30 -8.49 19.22
C LEU A 62 3.33 -7.53 18.63
N VAL A 63 4.62 -7.90 18.69
CA VAL A 63 5.71 -7.09 18.16
C VAL A 63 6.60 -7.92 17.27
N PHE A 64 6.63 -7.60 15.97
CA PHE A 64 7.49 -8.24 14.97
C PHE A 64 8.70 -7.36 14.68
N ARG A 65 9.91 -7.94 14.75
CA ARG A 65 11.16 -7.20 14.58
C ARG A 65 11.92 -7.71 13.36
N GLU A 66 12.03 -6.87 12.33
CA GLU A 66 12.79 -7.16 11.11
C GLU A 66 14.20 -6.60 11.21
N LYS A 67 15.22 -7.45 11.07
CA LYS A 67 16.61 -7.00 11.01
C LYS A 67 16.94 -6.60 9.57
N ALA A 68 17.23 -5.32 9.35
CA ALA A 68 17.67 -4.84 8.04
C ALA A 68 19.07 -5.41 7.74
N SER A 69 19.15 -6.40 6.86
CA SER A 69 20.40 -6.93 6.34
C SER A 69 20.59 -6.44 4.91
N GLY A 70 21.41 -5.39 4.72
CA GLY A 70 21.90 -4.92 3.42
C GLY A 70 20.81 -4.77 2.32
N ARG A 71 21.08 -5.34 1.12
CA ARG A 71 20.23 -5.27 -0.08
C ARG A 71 19.04 -6.23 -0.11
N LYS A 72 18.80 -7.01 0.94
CA LYS A 72 17.71 -7.98 0.94
C LYS A 72 16.37 -7.28 1.06
N THR A 73 15.57 -7.38 0.01
CA THR A 73 14.19 -6.89 -0.09
C THR A 73 13.20 -7.79 0.66
N ASP A 74 13.68 -8.95 1.11
CA ASP A 74 12.86 -9.97 1.76
C ASP A 74 12.54 -9.54 3.20
N ARG A 75 11.24 -9.50 3.54
CA ARG A 75 10.72 -9.00 4.82
C ARG A 75 9.78 -10.04 5.45
N PRO A 76 10.31 -11.17 5.90
CA PRO A 76 9.49 -12.25 6.45
C PRO A 76 8.72 -11.81 7.70
N GLU A 77 9.29 -10.94 8.54
CA GLU A 77 8.62 -10.46 9.75
C GLU A 77 7.47 -9.47 9.42
N LEU A 78 7.59 -8.67 8.36
CA LEU A 78 6.48 -7.86 7.86
C LEU A 78 5.32 -8.75 7.40
N ALA A 79 5.62 -9.79 6.61
CA ALA A 79 4.60 -10.73 6.15
C ALA A 79 3.88 -11.43 7.31
N LYS A 80 4.62 -11.85 8.35
CA LYS A 80 4.04 -12.44 9.56
C LYS A 80 3.18 -11.44 10.34
N ALA A 81 3.64 -10.20 10.49
CA ALA A 81 2.88 -9.14 11.15
C ALA A 81 1.56 -8.86 10.45
N LEU A 82 1.58 -8.76 9.11
CA LEU A 82 0.39 -8.56 8.29
C LEU A 82 -0.57 -9.76 8.34
N ALA A 83 -0.04 -10.98 8.39
CA ALA A 83 -0.84 -12.20 8.53
C ALA A 83 -1.48 -12.34 9.93
N ALA A 84 -0.88 -11.73 10.95
CA ALA A 84 -1.41 -11.75 12.32
C ALA A 84 -2.57 -10.76 12.54
N CYS A 85 -2.78 -9.79 11.63
CA CYS A 85 -3.85 -8.82 11.73
C CYS A 85 -5.17 -9.35 11.16
N ASN A 86 -6.24 -9.18 11.94
CA ASN A 86 -7.62 -9.48 11.56
C ASN A 86 -8.46 -8.20 11.45
N ASP A 87 -9.71 -8.32 11.02
CA ASP A 87 -10.67 -7.22 10.99
C ASP A 87 -10.85 -6.62 12.39
N GLY A 88 -10.77 -5.28 12.48
CA GLY A 88 -10.82 -4.52 13.75
C GLY A 88 -9.46 -4.29 14.41
N ASP A 89 -8.40 -5.01 14.03
CA ASP A 89 -7.06 -4.85 14.60
C ASP A 89 -6.38 -3.54 14.17
N SER A 90 -5.29 -3.18 14.88
CA SER A 90 -4.45 -2.05 14.52
C SER A 90 -3.05 -2.51 14.14
N PHE A 91 -2.56 -2.12 12.96
CA PHE A 91 -1.19 -2.33 12.52
C PHE A 91 -0.37 -1.08 12.81
N ILE A 92 0.62 -1.20 13.69
CA ILE A 92 1.38 -0.09 14.25
C ILE A 92 2.83 -0.14 13.75
N VAL A 93 3.33 1.00 13.26
CA VAL A 93 4.75 1.17 12.92
C VAL A 93 5.35 2.32 13.69
N TRP A 94 6.64 2.26 13.94
CA TRP A 94 7.32 3.37 14.60
C TRP A 94 7.47 4.58 13.65
N ARG A 95 7.85 4.32 12.36
CA ARG A 95 8.07 5.37 11.34
C ARG A 95 7.71 4.85 9.95
N LEU A 96 7.12 5.72 9.13
CA LEU A 96 6.74 5.40 7.75
C LEU A 96 7.93 5.06 6.85
N ASP A 97 9.04 5.79 6.98
CA ASP A 97 10.24 5.60 6.15
C ASP A 97 10.91 4.21 6.32
N ARG A 98 10.52 3.47 7.34
CA ARG A 98 10.99 2.11 7.59
C ARG A 98 10.19 1.04 6.85
N LEU A 99 9.03 1.38 6.31
CA LEU A 99 8.19 0.45 5.55
C LEU A 99 8.61 0.30 4.08
N GLY A 100 9.15 1.35 3.46
CA GLY A 100 9.56 1.31 2.07
C GLY A 100 9.39 2.62 1.33
N ARG A 101 9.21 2.52 0.01
CA ARG A 101 8.90 3.67 -0.84
C ARG A 101 7.45 4.10 -0.62
N LEU A 102 7.16 5.36 -0.91
CA LEU A 102 5.83 5.95 -0.68
C LEU A 102 4.71 5.14 -1.34
N VAL A 103 4.92 4.70 -2.58
CA VAL A 103 3.96 3.85 -3.31
C VAL A 103 3.67 2.54 -2.56
N GLU A 104 4.70 1.89 -2.02
CA GLU A 104 4.55 0.63 -1.26
C GLU A 104 3.78 0.87 0.06
N ILE A 105 4.00 2.03 0.69
CA ILE A 105 3.31 2.41 1.94
C ILE A 105 1.83 2.65 1.65
N VAL A 106 1.50 3.40 0.60
CA VAL A 106 0.10 3.69 0.22
C VAL A 106 -0.65 2.39 -0.09
N GLN A 107 -0.06 1.51 -0.90
CA GLN A 107 -0.65 0.20 -1.22
C GLN A 107 -0.88 -0.64 0.04
N LEU A 108 0.10 -0.69 0.94
CA LEU A 108 -0.03 -1.42 2.19
C LEU A 108 -1.17 -0.87 3.07
N VAL A 109 -1.29 0.46 3.16
CA VAL A 109 -2.36 1.11 3.92
C VAL A 109 -3.73 0.79 3.32
N ASP A 110 -3.85 0.79 1.99
CA ASP A 110 -5.09 0.45 1.28
C ASP A 110 -5.48 -1.01 1.50
N ASP A 111 -4.52 -1.93 1.41
CA ASP A 111 -4.74 -3.36 1.66
C ASP A 111 -5.19 -3.61 3.11
N LEU A 112 -4.58 -2.93 4.09
CA LEU A 112 -4.97 -3.01 5.49
C LEU A 112 -6.40 -2.48 5.71
N GLN A 113 -6.72 -1.32 5.14
CA GLN A 113 -8.06 -0.75 5.22
C GLN A 113 -9.13 -1.65 4.58
N ALA A 114 -8.83 -2.26 3.42
CA ALA A 114 -9.73 -3.22 2.76
C ALA A 114 -10.00 -4.45 3.63
N ARG A 115 -9.10 -4.79 4.55
CA ARG A 115 -9.22 -5.88 5.53
C ARG A 115 -9.82 -5.43 6.86
N GLY A 116 -10.23 -4.16 7.00
CA GLY A 116 -10.75 -3.59 8.25
C GLY A 116 -9.67 -3.34 9.32
N VAL A 117 -8.39 -3.33 8.94
CA VAL A 117 -7.26 -3.09 9.86
C VAL A 117 -6.87 -1.61 9.86
N THR A 118 -6.78 -0.99 11.03
CA THR A 118 -6.35 0.40 11.18
C THR A 118 -4.83 0.52 11.12
N PHE A 119 -4.32 1.41 10.28
CA PHE A 119 -2.88 1.71 10.21
C PHE A 119 -2.52 2.91 11.07
N VAL A 120 -1.46 2.78 11.88
CA VAL A 120 -0.96 3.84 12.76
C VAL A 120 0.56 3.97 12.65
N SER A 121 1.08 5.19 12.45
CA SER A 121 2.49 5.52 12.58
C SER A 121 2.73 6.43 13.78
N LEU A 122 3.56 5.95 14.73
CA LEU A 122 3.72 6.62 16.01
C LEU A 122 4.49 7.94 15.93
N THR A 123 5.56 7.98 15.11
CA THR A 123 6.43 9.16 15.04
C THR A 123 5.76 10.31 14.30
N GLU A 124 5.06 10.01 13.21
CA GLU A 124 4.36 11.00 12.41
C GLU A 124 2.98 11.36 12.98
N GLY A 125 2.51 10.64 14.02
CA GLY A 125 1.15 10.80 14.55
C GLY A 125 0.07 10.51 13.52
N PHE A 126 0.37 9.63 12.56
CA PHE A 126 -0.49 9.32 11.43
C PHE A 126 -1.37 8.12 11.77
N ASP A 127 -2.68 8.36 11.89
CA ASP A 127 -3.71 7.34 12.15
C ASP A 127 -4.81 7.47 11.12
N VAL A 128 -4.93 6.47 10.24
CA VAL A 128 -5.88 6.47 9.12
C VAL A 128 -7.36 6.35 9.55
N SER A 129 -7.64 6.03 10.79
CA SER A 129 -9.01 6.03 11.32
C SER A 129 -9.55 7.46 11.48
N THR A 130 -8.66 8.43 11.68
CA THR A 130 -9.01 9.83 11.88
C THR A 130 -9.30 10.55 10.56
N MET A 131 -10.08 11.65 10.63
CA MET A 131 -10.34 12.48 9.45
C MET A 131 -9.05 13.09 8.88
N VAL A 132 -8.15 13.57 9.74
CA VAL A 132 -6.85 14.11 9.34
C VAL A 132 -5.96 13.02 8.73
N GLY A 133 -5.93 11.83 9.31
CA GLY A 133 -5.18 10.70 8.77
C GLY A 133 -5.66 10.29 7.36
N LYS A 134 -6.99 10.28 7.13
CA LYS A 134 -7.54 10.03 5.79
C LYS A 134 -7.11 11.09 4.78
N LEU A 135 -7.11 12.36 5.18
CA LEU A 135 -6.63 13.45 4.32
C LEU A 135 -5.14 13.27 3.98
N VAL A 136 -4.30 13.02 4.99
CA VAL A 136 -2.86 12.80 4.80
C VAL A 136 -2.62 11.60 3.88
N ARG A 137 -3.33 10.48 4.08
CA ARG A 137 -3.25 9.31 3.19
C ARG A 137 -3.57 9.68 1.74
N ASN A 138 -4.62 10.47 1.48
CA ASN A 138 -4.97 10.88 0.12
C ASN A 138 -3.90 11.77 -0.52
N ILE A 139 -3.29 12.68 0.25
CA ILE A 139 -2.17 13.50 -0.21
C ILE A 139 -0.97 12.61 -0.57
N LEU A 140 -0.62 11.65 0.30
CA LEU A 140 0.48 10.72 0.05
C LEU A 140 0.22 9.85 -1.19
N ALA A 141 -1.02 9.42 -1.42
CA ALA A 141 -1.41 8.67 -2.61
C ALA A 141 -1.19 9.49 -3.88
N SER A 142 -1.63 10.75 -3.91
CA SER A 142 -1.41 11.65 -5.06
C SER A 142 0.08 11.91 -5.34
N VAL A 143 0.90 12.06 -4.30
CA VAL A 143 2.36 12.19 -4.45
C VAL A 143 2.98 10.92 -5.00
N ALA A 144 2.53 9.75 -4.53
CA ALA A 144 3.00 8.45 -5.00
C ALA A 144 2.69 8.23 -6.49
N GLU A 145 1.48 8.57 -6.93
CA GLU A 145 1.08 8.54 -8.35
C GLU A 145 1.98 9.44 -9.20
N TYR A 146 2.22 10.66 -8.75
CA TYR A 146 3.11 11.61 -9.45
C TYR A 146 4.55 11.09 -9.55
N GLU A 147 5.11 10.49 -8.51
CA GLU A 147 6.43 9.86 -8.57
C GLU A 147 6.51 8.74 -9.62
N VAL A 148 5.48 7.91 -9.74
CA VAL A 148 5.39 6.85 -10.75
C VAL A 148 5.33 7.44 -12.16
N GLU A 149 4.55 8.49 -12.37
CA GLU A 149 4.46 9.18 -13.66
C GLU A 149 5.82 9.75 -14.09
N LEU A 150 6.51 10.44 -13.18
CA LEU A 150 7.86 10.98 -13.44
C LEU A 150 8.88 9.90 -13.82
N ILE A 151 8.86 8.76 -13.12
CA ILE A 151 9.75 7.63 -13.44
C ILE A 151 9.41 7.09 -14.82
N THR A 152 8.13 6.94 -15.13
CA THR A 152 7.64 6.43 -16.42
C THR A 152 8.04 7.35 -17.57
N GLU A 153 7.93 8.66 -17.39
CA GLU A 153 8.35 9.66 -18.37
C GLU A 153 9.86 9.58 -18.66
N ARG A 154 10.68 9.52 -17.60
CA ARG A 154 12.14 9.37 -17.73
C ARG A 154 12.53 8.08 -18.45
N VAL A 155 11.88 6.97 -18.15
CA VAL A 155 12.12 5.69 -18.84
C VAL A 155 11.75 5.79 -20.31
N ARG A 156 10.59 6.38 -20.64
CA ARG A 156 10.16 6.59 -22.03
C ARG A 156 11.17 7.46 -22.81
N ALA A 157 11.60 8.56 -22.21
CA ALA A 157 12.59 9.46 -22.82
C ALA A 157 13.94 8.74 -23.05
N GLY A 158 14.41 7.96 -22.08
CA GLY A 158 15.63 7.16 -22.19
C GLY A 158 15.56 6.10 -23.30
N VAL A 159 14.43 5.38 -23.40
CA VAL A 159 14.20 4.39 -24.48
C VAL A 159 14.18 5.06 -25.84
N GLN A 160 13.56 6.24 -25.95
CA GLN A 160 13.49 6.99 -27.21
C GLN A 160 14.87 7.49 -27.65
N ALA A 161 15.67 8.02 -26.71
CA ALA A 161 17.05 8.44 -26.97
C ALA A 161 17.94 7.25 -27.40
N ALA A 162 17.80 6.08 -26.77
CA ALA A 162 18.53 4.87 -27.14
C ALA A 162 18.16 4.38 -28.54
N LYS A 163 16.87 4.42 -28.91
CA LYS A 163 16.43 4.06 -30.29
C LYS A 163 17.01 4.99 -31.35
N LEU A 164 17.03 6.30 -31.11
CA LEU A 164 17.62 7.28 -32.01
C LEU A 164 19.13 7.07 -32.16
N ALA A 165 19.84 6.81 -31.06
CA ALA A 165 21.27 6.51 -31.10
C ALA A 165 21.58 5.24 -31.89
N ALA A 166 20.79 4.17 -31.72
CA ALA A 166 20.94 2.92 -32.46
C ALA A 166 20.67 3.11 -33.97
N PHE A 167 19.68 3.93 -34.34
CA PHE A 167 19.38 4.25 -35.72
C PHE A 167 20.53 5.03 -36.40
N ASN A 168 21.11 6.00 -35.68
CA ASN A 168 22.21 6.82 -36.22
C ASN A 168 23.56 6.06 -36.30
N SER A 169 23.73 4.98 -35.56
CA SER A 169 24.92 4.13 -35.55
C SER A 169 24.84 2.95 -36.51
N ALA A 170 23.71 2.75 -37.22
CA ALA A 170 23.59 1.72 -38.24
C ALA A 170 24.51 2.01 -39.43
N PRO A 171 25.35 1.05 -39.90
CA PRO A 171 26.24 1.27 -41.02
C PRO A 171 25.43 1.51 -42.31
N VAL A 172 25.75 2.60 -42.99
CA VAL A 172 25.21 2.86 -44.36
C VAL A 172 25.75 1.76 -45.27
N VAL A 173 24.91 0.79 -45.62
CA VAL A 173 25.25 -0.21 -46.65
C VAL A 173 25.24 0.53 -47.99
N ARG A 174 26.42 0.70 -48.59
CA ARG A 174 26.59 1.20 -49.95
C ARG A 174 26.54 0.05 -50.94
#